data_ef015e8ce8e930707a5ed3982a608186
#
_entry.id   ef015e8ce8e930707a5ed3982a608186
#
_cell.length_a   1.000
_cell.length_b   1.000
_cell.length_c   1.000
_cell.angle_alpha   90.00
_cell.angle_beta   90.00
_cell.angle_gamma   90.00
#
_symmetry.space_group_name_H-M   'P 1'
#
loop_
_entity.id
_entity.type
_entity.pdbx_description
1 polymer ?
#
loop_
_entity_poly.entity_id
_entity_poly.type
_entity_poly.pdbx_seq_one_letter_code
_entity_poly.pdbx_strand_id
1 'polypeptide(L)'
;MNAYIFLQHYWWFVVSLLGALLVFLLFVQGGNSLLFCLGKTEEQKKMMINSTGRKWEFTFTTLVTFGGAFFASFPLFYSTSFGGAYWLWMIILLSFVLQAVSYEFQSKAGNLLGKTTYRTFLVINGVVGPVLLGGAVATFFTGSNFYINKGNIADAAMPVISQWANGWHGLDALLNPWNVVLGLAVFFLARILGALYFINNINEDDLVKRCRRALWGNTALFLVFFLAFVIRTLLADGYAVRPETGEVFMEPYKYLTNFHSVRIMPQSTATTPTRNTSSTTVIRQGYLVCRCRDGAYGIGTAACGRL
;
A
#
# COMPACT_ATOMS: atom_id res chain seq x y z
N MET A 1 -13.88 30.84 -7.61
CA MET A 1 -13.68 29.40 -7.33
C MET A 1 -14.81 28.98 -6.40
N ASN A 2 -15.63 28.01 -6.76
CA ASN A 2 -16.76 27.58 -5.90
C ASN A 2 -16.23 27.07 -4.57
N ALA A 3 -16.78 27.52 -3.44
CA ALA A 3 -16.38 27.10 -2.10
C ALA A 3 -16.33 25.56 -1.94
N TYR A 4 -17.24 24.88 -2.62
CA TYR A 4 -17.26 23.41 -2.65
C TYR A 4 -15.97 22.79 -3.24
N ILE A 5 -15.52 23.28 -4.39
CA ILE A 5 -14.28 22.79 -5.04
C ILE A 5 -13.06 23.08 -4.16
N PHE A 6 -13.01 24.26 -3.54
CA PHE A 6 -11.95 24.61 -2.60
C PHE A 6 -11.91 23.63 -1.40
N LEU A 7 -13.06 23.33 -0.79
CA LEU A 7 -13.14 22.41 0.34
C LEU A 7 -12.76 20.97 -0.05
N GLN A 8 -13.09 20.51 -1.26
CA GLN A 8 -12.66 19.21 -1.75
C GLN A 8 -11.12 19.13 -1.87
N HIS A 9 -10.47 20.12 -2.48
CA HIS A 9 -9.01 20.17 -2.60
C HIS A 9 -8.33 20.29 -1.24
N TYR A 10 -8.87 21.11 -0.34
CA TYR A 10 -8.36 21.25 1.03
C TYR A 10 -8.41 19.93 1.78
N TRP A 11 -9.53 19.22 1.75
CA TRP A 11 -9.70 17.93 2.41
C TRP A 11 -8.78 16.86 1.82
N TRP A 12 -8.67 16.82 0.50
CA TRP A 12 -7.75 15.93 -0.19
C TRP A 12 -6.29 16.17 0.22
N PHE A 13 -5.88 17.43 0.33
CA PHE A 13 -4.54 17.81 0.79
C PHE A 13 -4.30 17.32 2.24
N VAL A 14 -5.23 17.55 3.16
CA VAL A 14 -5.10 17.15 4.56
C VAL A 14 -4.97 15.63 4.71
N VAL A 15 -5.80 14.85 4.00
CA VAL A 15 -5.74 13.38 4.03
C VAL A 15 -4.42 12.87 3.43
N SER A 16 -3.96 13.47 2.34
CA SER A 16 -2.68 13.10 1.70
C SER A 16 -1.49 13.41 2.60
N LEU A 17 -1.49 14.55 3.28
CA LEU A 17 -0.46 14.92 4.25
C LEU A 17 -0.41 13.92 5.41
N LEU A 18 -1.58 13.58 5.96
CA LEU A 18 -1.68 12.59 7.03
C LEU A 18 -1.18 11.20 6.59
N GLY A 19 -1.50 10.79 5.35
CA GLY A 19 -0.99 9.57 4.75
C GLY A 19 0.52 9.57 4.57
N ALA A 20 1.11 10.68 4.14
CA ALA A 20 2.57 10.83 4.00
C ALA A 20 3.29 10.71 5.35
N LEU A 21 2.76 11.34 6.39
CA LEU A 21 3.29 11.22 7.74
C LEU A 21 3.18 9.78 8.26
N LEU A 22 2.05 9.11 8.01
CA LEU A 22 1.84 7.73 8.39
C LEU A 22 2.85 6.78 7.73
N VAL A 23 3.14 6.95 6.44
CA VAL A 23 4.13 6.14 5.72
C VAL A 23 5.50 6.21 6.39
N PHE A 24 5.96 7.40 6.73
CA PHE A 24 7.22 7.58 7.45
C PHE A 24 7.20 6.87 8.83
N LEU A 25 6.13 7.07 9.60
CA LEU A 25 5.99 6.49 10.94
C LEU A 25 5.96 4.96 10.92
N LEU A 26 5.23 4.37 9.96
CA LEU A 26 5.14 2.92 9.77
C LEU A 26 6.48 2.33 9.35
N PHE A 27 7.17 2.95 8.41
CA PHE A 27 8.40 2.39 7.86
C PHE A 27 9.54 2.39 8.88
N VAL A 28 9.61 3.39 9.77
CA VAL A 28 10.59 3.37 10.87
C VAL A 28 10.42 2.13 11.76
N GLN A 29 9.21 1.59 11.91
CA GLN A 29 8.98 0.35 12.66
C GLN A 29 9.64 -0.89 12.01
N GLY A 30 10.00 -0.81 10.73
CA GLY A 30 10.82 -1.83 10.06
C GLY A 30 12.18 -2.05 10.70
N GLY A 31 12.67 -1.11 11.52
CA GLY A 31 13.83 -1.27 12.36
C GLY A 31 13.75 -2.47 13.31
N ASN A 32 12.54 -2.91 13.69
CA ASN A 32 12.35 -4.11 14.49
C ASN A 32 12.91 -5.37 13.82
N SER A 33 12.88 -5.45 12.49
CA SER A 33 13.46 -6.55 11.73
C SER A 33 15.00 -6.65 11.86
N LEU A 34 15.66 -5.58 12.28
CA LEU A 34 17.10 -5.50 12.48
C LEU A 34 17.54 -5.88 13.90
N LEU A 35 16.60 -6.17 14.81
CA LEU A 35 16.85 -6.34 16.23
C LEU A 35 17.93 -7.39 16.53
N PHE A 36 17.81 -8.58 15.96
CA PHE A 36 18.78 -9.66 16.17
C PHE A 36 20.05 -9.52 15.31
N CYS A 37 19.96 -8.78 14.19
CA CYS A 37 21.12 -8.55 13.32
C CYS A 37 22.09 -7.51 13.93
N LEU A 38 21.55 -6.41 14.45
CA LEU A 38 22.33 -5.27 14.92
C LEU A 38 22.59 -5.33 16.44
N GLY A 39 21.61 -5.71 17.25
CA GLY A 39 21.70 -5.83 18.70
C GLY A 39 22.43 -7.10 19.10
N LYS A 40 23.70 -7.00 19.50
CA LYS A 40 24.52 -8.13 19.95
C LYS A 40 24.37 -8.36 21.46
N THR A 41 24.32 -7.30 22.24
CA THR A 41 24.13 -7.37 23.69
C THR A 41 22.66 -7.17 24.06
N GLU A 42 22.29 -7.61 25.27
CA GLU A 42 20.93 -7.41 25.79
C GLU A 42 20.59 -5.93 25.98
N GLU A 43 21.57 -5.13 26.35
CA GLU A 43 21.44 -3.68 26.48
C GLU A 43 21.16 -3.01 25.15
N GLN A 44 21.90 -3.38 24.10
CA GLN A 44 21.68 -2.86 22.75
C GLN A 44 20.27 -3.20 22.24
N LYS A 45 19.81 -4.44 22.41
CA LYS A 45 18.44 -4.84 22.05
C LYS A 45 17.41 -4.02 22.81
N LYS A 46 17.62 -3.81 24.12
CA LYS A 46 16.73 -3.00 24.96
C LYS A 46 16.69 -1.53 24.49
N MET A 47 17.83 -0.94 24.13
CA MET A 47 17.89 0.42 23.57
C MET A 47 17.13 0.53 22.24
N MET A 48 17.32 -0.43 21.33
CA MET A 48 16.61 -0.47 20.05
C MET A 48 15.08 -0.57 20.25
N ILE A 49 14.63 -1.50 21.10
CA ILE A 49 13.20 -1.69 21.40
C ILE A 49 12.60 -0.45 22.07
N ASN A 50 13.32 0.15 23.00
CA ASN A 50 12.87 1.37 23.67
C ASN A 50 12.75 2.56 22.70
N SER A 51 13.68 2.66 21.74
CA SER A 51 13.67 3.70 20.70
C SER A 51 12.43 3.58 19.80
N THR A 52 12.13 2.39 19.27
CA THR A 52 10.95 2.17 18.44
C THR A 52 9.64 2.15 19.22
N GLY A 53 9.67 1.62 20.45
CA GLY A 53 8.50 1.53 21.33
C GLY A 53 7.94 2.90 21.74
N ARG A 54 8.81 3.89 22.01
CA ARG A 54 8.36 5.25 22.38
C ARG A 54 7.50 5.94 21.32
N LYS A 55 7.70 5.63 20.04
CA LYS A 55 6.90 6.22 18.97
C LYS A 55 5.76 5.32 18.49
N TRP A 56 5.68 4.09 19.02
CA TRP A 56 4.68 3.12 18.55
C TRP A 56 3.25 3.62 18.73
N GLU A 57 2.91 4.17 19.88
CA GLU A 57 1.57 4.71 20.16
C GLU A 57 1.19 5.81 19.16
N PHE A 58 2.13 6.74 18.90
CA PHE A 58 1.90 7.80 17.92
C PHE A 58 1.71 7.24 16.50
N THR A 59 2.46 6.23 16.12
CA THR A 59 2.31 5.54 14.83
C THR A 59 0.94 4.90 14.71
N PHE A 60 0.49 4.19 15.73
CA PHE A 60 -0.80 3.51 15.72
C PHE A 60 -1.97 4.49 15.73
N THR A 61 -1.90 5.53 16.53
CA THR A 61 -2.93 6.60 16.56
C THR A 61 -3.04 7.27 15.20
N THR A 62 -1.90 7.57 14.54
CA THR A 62 -1.89 8.15 13.19
C THR A 62 -2.51 7.19 12.16
N LEU A 63 -2.26 5.88 12.27
CA LEU A 63 -2.86 4.86 11.41
C LEU A 63 -4.39 4.85 11.52
N VAL A 64 -4.92 4.85 12.74
CA VAL A 64 -6.37 4.85 12.99
C VAL A 64 -6.99 6.15 12.49
N THR A 65 -6.36 7.30 12.74
CA THR A 65 -6.81 8.61 12.27
C THR A 65 -6.85 8.68 10.74
N PHE A 66 -5.78 8.20 10.09
CA PHE A 66 -5.74 8.13 8.62
C PHE A 66 -6.83 7.21 8.06
N GLY A 67 -7.02 6.03 8.66
CA GLY A 67 -8.07 5.08 8.24
C GLY A 67 -9.46 5.69 8.34
N GLY A 68 -9.76 6.40 9.43
CA GLY A 68 -11.04 7.12 9.61
C GLY A 68 -11.23 8.28 8.63
N ALA A 69 -10.20 9.09 8.42
CA ALA A 69 -10.23 10.19 7.43
C ALA A 69 -10.38 9.66 6.00
N PHE A 70 -9.72 8.55 5.69
CA PHE A 70 -9.81 7.89 4.38
C PHE A 70 -11.19 7.27 4.14
N PHE A 71 -11.77 6.64 5.15
CA PHE A 71 -13.15 6.15 5.10
C PHE A 71 -14.16 7.27 4.78
N ALA A 72 -14.03 8.40 5.48
CA ALA A 72 -14.92 9.54 5.27
C ALA A 72 -14.76 10.19 3.88
N SER A 73 -13.52 10.21 3.34
CA SER A 73 -13.22 10.86 2.06
C SER A 73 -13.48 9.97 0.84
N PHE A 74 -13.24 8.67 0.97
CA PHE A 74 -13.28 7.70 -0.14
C PHE A 74 -14.02 6.42 0.25
N PRO A 75 -15.33 6.49 0.58
CA PRO A 75 -16.08 5.37 1.15
C PRO A 75 -16.09 4.13 0.24
N LEU A 76 -16.24 4.31 -1.08
CA LEU A 76 -16.25 3.20 -2.03
C LEU A 76 -14.88 2.50 -2.11
N PHE A 77 -13.82 3.28 -2.16
CA PHE A 77 -12.46 2.71 -2.15
C PHE A 77 -12.18 2.00 -0.83
N TYR A 78 -12.56 2.61 0.28
CA TYR A 78 -12.40 2.00 1.61
C TYR A 78 -13.15 0.67 1.72
N SER A 79 -14.42 0.62 1.32
CA SER A 79 -15.22 -0.60 1.37
C SER A 79 -14.67 -1.71 0.46
N THR A 80 -14.15 -1.36 -0.71
CA THR A 80 -13.59 -2.33 -1.65
C THR A 80 -12.21 -2.83 -1.20
N SER A 81 -11.34 -1.93 -0.77
CA SER A 81 -9.95 -2.23 -0.42
C SER A 81 -9.84 -2.75 1.03
N PHE A 82 -10.24 -1.95 2.03
CA PHE A 82 -10.09 -2.30 3.43
C PHE A 82 -11.13 -3.32 3.90
N GLY A 83 -12.39 -3.12 3.55
CA GLY A 83 -13.46 -4.05 3.88
C GLY A 83 -13.46 -5.30 3.01
N GLY A 84 -13.21 -5.14 1.71
CA GLY A 84 -13.26 -6.24 0.73
C GLY A 84 -12.05 -7.14 0.76
N ALA A 85 -10.82 -6.59 0.85
CA ALA A 85 -9.58 -7.35 0.95
C ALA A 85 -9.29 -7.79 2.40
N TYR A 86 -10.29 -8.27 3.12
CA TYR A 86 -10.21 -8.45 4.56
C TYR A 86 -9.17 -9.46 5.03
N TRP A 87 -8.88 -10.53 4.31
CA TRP A 87 -7.86 -11.50 4.71
C TRP A 87 -6.47 -10.88 4.76
N LEU A 88 -6.13 -10.08 3.76
CA LEU A 88 -4.85 -9.38 3.72
C LEU A 88 -4.73 -8.40 4.90
N TRP A 89 -5.78 -7.61 5.12
CA TRP A 89 -5.81 -6.64 6.22
C TRP A 89 -5.87 -7.29 7.59
N MET A 90 -6.53 -8.44 7.73
CA MET A 90 -6.55 -9.20 9.00
C MET A 90 -5.16 -9.70 9.38
N ILE A 91 -4.34 -10.16 8.42
CA ILE A 91 -2.96 -10.58 8.70
C ILE A 91 -2.10 -9.37 9.08
N ILE A 92 -2.26 -8.24 8.39
CA ILE A 92 -1.58 -6.99 8.73
C ILE A 92 -1.97 -6.56 10.14
N LEU A 93 -3.26 -6.53 10.46
CA LEU A 93 -3.75 -6.15 11.77
C LEU A 93 -3.23 -7.07 12.88
N LEU A 94 -3.27 -8.39 12.67
CA LEU A 94 -2.71 -9.36 13.61
C LEU A 94 -1.23 -9.08 13.88
N SER A 95 -0.47 -8.78 12.83
CA SER A 95 0.95 -8.39 12.94
C SER A 95 1.13 -7.16 13.83
N PHE A 96 0.29 -6.14 13.73
CA PHE A 96 0.33 -4.95 14.58
C PHE A 96 -0.11 -5.24 16.03
N VAL A 97 -1.09 -6.12 16.23
CA VAL A 97 -1.49 -6.57 17.58
C VAL A 97 -0.34 -7.29 18.27
N LEU A 98 0.35 -8.20 17.58
CA LEU A 98 1.54 -8.88 18.10
C LEU A 98 2.65 -7.89 18.46
N GLN A 99 2.83 -6.84 17.65
CA GLN A 99 3.78 -5.76 17.93
C GLN A 99 3.42 -5.01 19.22
N ALA A 100 2.15 -4.62 19.37
CA ALA A 100 1.64 -3.91 20.53
C ALA A 100 1.89 -4.69 21.83
N VAL A 101 1.43 -5.94 21.83
CA VAL A 101 1.60 -6.86 22.97
C VAL A 101 3.09 -7.03 23.30
N SER A 102 3.95 -7.10 22.29
CA SER A 102 5.38 -7.30 22.48
C SER A 102 6.06 -6.10 23.14
N TYR A 103 5.72 -4.87 22.77
CA TYR A 103 6.28 -3.69 23.41
C TYR A 103 5.88 -3.62 24.89
N GLU A 104 4.63 -3.93 25.19
CA GLU A 104 4.09 -3.77 26.54
C GLU A 104 4.55 -4.89 27.50
N PHE A 105 4.52 -6.15 27.04
CA PHE A 105 4.65 -7.30 27.94
C PHE A 105 6.04 -7.92 28.03
N GLN A 106 6.98 -7.61 27.12
CA GLN A 106 8.32 -8.24 27.12
C GLN A 106 9.14 -8.05 28.38
N SER A 107 8.94 -6.93 29.10
CA SER A 107 9.71 -6.57 30.30
C SER A 107 8.93 -6.72 31.59
N LYS A 108 7.65 -7.11 31.56
CA LYS A 108 6.83 -7.26 32.78
C LYS A 108 7.20 -8.50 33.57
N ALA A 109 7.11 -8.38 34.89
CA ALA A 109 7.21 -9.51 35.81
C ALA A 109 6.04 -10.47 35.55
N GLY A 110 6.27 -11.77 35.49
CA GLY A 110 5.24 -12.75 35.16
C GLY A 110 5.06 -12.97 33.65
N ASN A 111 6.01 -12.55 32.82
CA ASN A 111 6.02 -12.81 31.39
C ASN A 111 5.94 -14.32 31.09
N LEU A 112 4.81 -14.77 30.58
CA LEU A 112 4.50 -16.19 30.32
C LEU A 112 5.30 -16.78 29.15
N LEU A 113 5.52 -15.98 28.08
CA LEU A 113 6.13 -16.46 26.83
C LEU A 113 7.64 -16.27 26.74
N GLY A 114 8.22 -15.51 27.66
CA GLY A 114 9.65 -15.19 27.66
C GLY A 114 10.03 -14.02 26.71
N LYS A 115 11.09 -13.30 27.07
CA LYS A 115 11.56 -12.08 26.36
C LYS A 115 11.88 -12.35 24.88
N THR A 116 12.44 -13.51 24.57
CA THR A 116 12.84 -13.85 23.21
C THR A 116 11.64 -14.00 22.29
N THR A 117 10.55 -14.60 22.76
CA THR A 117 9.32 -14.78 21.97
C THR A 117 8.72 -13.44 21.58
N TYR A 118 8.58 -12.51 22.52
CA TYR A 118 8.06 -11.17 22.22
C TYR A 118 8.97 -10.40 21.26
N ARG A 119 10.29 -10.53 21.37
CA ARG A 119 11.24 -9.94 20.44
C ARG A 119 11.12 -10.56 19.05
N THR A 120 10.85 -11.86 18.96
CA THR A 120 10.56 -12.53 17.67
C THR A 120 9.28 -11.98 17.06
N PHE A 121 8.23 -11.71 17.83
CA PHE A 121 7.01 -11.08 17.32
C PHE A 121 7.27 -9.67 16.75
N LEU A 122 8.15 -8.88 17.39
CA LEU A 122 8.58 -7.59 16.83
C LEU A 122 9.28 -7.75 15.48
N VAL A 123 10.15 -8.77 15.36
CA VAL A 123 10.83 -9.06 14.10
C VAL A 123 9.83 -9.52 13.03
N ILE A 124 8.89 -10.39 13.37
CA ILE A 124 7.83 -10.84 12.45
C ILE A 124 7.03 -9.64 11.94
N ASN A 125 6.60 -8.74 12.82
CA ASN A 125 5.92 -7.52 12.39
C ASN A 125 6.79 -6.65 11.47
N GLY A 126 8.07 -6.48 11.83
CA GLY A 126 9.03 -5.70 11.04
C GLY A 126 9.31 -6.28 9.64
N VAL A 127 8.94 -7.52 9.38
CA VAL A 127 9.03 -8.19 8.06
C VAL A 127 7.67 -8.21 7.38
N VAL A 128 6.68 -8.81 8.03
CA VAL A 128 5.35 -9.08 7.47
C VAL A 128 4.60 -7.78 7.15
N GLY A 129 4.65 -6.80 8.06
CA GLY A 129 3.98 -5.51 7.86
C GLY A 129 4.40 -4.83 6.56
N PRO A 130 5.68 -4.49 6.38
CA PRO A 130 6.15 -3.82 5.16
C PRO A 130 5.94 -4.64 3.88
N VAL A 131 6.15 -5.96 3.91
CA VAL A 131 5.95 -6.82 2.73
C VAL A 131 4.49 -6.83 2.28
N LEU A 132 3.56 -7.01 3.21
CA LEU A 132 2.13 -7.05 2.89
C LEU A 132 1.60 -5.68 2.48
N LEU A 133 2.02 -4.60 3.15
CA LEU A 133 1.64 -3.24 2.77
C LEU A 133 2.19 -2.88 1.38
N GLY A 134 3.45 -3.23 1.10
CA GLY A 134 4.04 -3.02 -0.23
C GLY A 134 3.34 -3.85 -1.30
N GLY A 135 2.97 -5.10 -1.01
CA GLY A 135 2.17 -5.94 -1.89
C GLY A 135 0.77 -5.36 -2.14
N ALA A 136 0.12 -4.82 -1.10
CA ALA A 136 -1.17 -4.12 -1.24
C ALA A 136 -1.06 -2.87 -2.14
N VAL A 137 0.00 -2.07 -1.96
CA VAL A 137 0.26 -0.90 -2.83
C VAL A 137 0.55 -1.32 -4.26
N ALA A 138 1.25 -2.44 -4.47
CA ALA A 138 1.54 -2.96 -5.81
C ALA A 138 0.27 -3.27 -6.61
N THR A 139 -0.84 -3.64 -5.95
CA THR A 139 -2.11 -3.93 -6.63
C THR A 139 -2.71 -2.71 -7.33
N PHE A 140 -2.32 -1.49 -6.97
CA PHE A 140 -2.72 -0.29 -7.71
C PHE A 140 -2.16 -0.27 -9.14
N PHE A 141 -1.05 -0.96 -9.37
CA PHE A 141 -0.39 -1.06 -10.68
C PHE A 141 -0.70 -2.37 -11.39
N THR A 142 -0.84 -3.47 -10.64
CA THR A 142 -1.04 -4.81 -11.19
C THR A 142 -2.51 -5.25 -11.25
N GLY A 143 -3.38 -4.58 -10.52
CA GLY A 143 -4.80 -4.87 -10.42
C GLY A 143 -5.17 -5.91 -9.36
N SER A 144 -6.47 -6.01 -9.10
CA SER A 144 -7.09 -6.95 -8.16
C SER A 144 -8.40 -7.48 -8.73
N ASN A 145 -8.82 -8.66 -8.25
CA ASN A 145 -10.00 -9.36 -8.77
C ASN A 145 -11.28 -8.95 -8.02
N PHE A 146 -11.82 -7.79 -8.33
CA PHE A 146 -13.11 -7.33 -7.81
C PHE A 146 -13.98 -6.69 -8.88
N TYR A 147 -15.28 -6.64 -8.64
CA TYR A 147 -16.27 -6.04 -9.53
C TYR A 147 -16.92 -4.84 -8.86
N ILE A 148 -17.22 -3.81 -9.66
CA ILE A 148 -17.98 -2.65 -9.19
C ILE A 148 -19.20 -2.50 -10.07
N ASN A 149 -20.39 -2.55 -9.45
CA ASN A 149 -21.66 -2.28 -10.10
C ASN A 149 -22.29 -1.01 -9.52
N LYS A 150 -22.10 0.12 -10.17
CA LYS A 150 -22.67 1.40 -9.76
C LYS A 150 -24.19 1.47 -9.93
N GLY A 151 -24.78 0.66 -10.80
CA GLY A 151 -26.23 0.59 -10.95
C GLY A 151 -26.96 0.24 -9.67
N ASN A 152 -26.30 -0.48 -8.77
CA ASN A 152 -26.86 -0.89 -7.48
C ASN A 152 -26.97 0.25 -6.45
N ILE A 153 -26.41 1.45 -6.71
CA ILE A 153 -26.54 2.60 -5.79
C ILE A 153 -28.00 2.99 -5.57
N ALA A 154 -28.83 2.86 -6.62
CA ALA A 154 -30.24 3.20 -6.57
C ALA A 154 -31.15 1.98 -6.34
N ASP A 155 -30.60 0.78 -6.24
CA ASP A 155 -31.35 -0.47 -6.10
C ASP A 155 -31.40 -0.90 -4.64
N ALA A 156 -32.56 -0.75 -4.00
CA ALA A 156 -32.79 -1.16 -2.62
C ALA A 156 -32.77 -2.69 -2.43
N ALA A 157 -33.01 -3.48 -3.49
CA ALA A 157 -33.02 -4.93 -3.44
C ALA A 157 -31.61 -5.54 -3.53
N MET A 158 -30.68 -4.84 -4.20
CA MET A 158 -29.29 -5.25 -4.38
C MET A 158 -28.30 -4.11 -4.10
N PRO A 159 -28.16 -3.67 -2.84
CA PRO A 159 -27.36 -2.48 -2.50
C PRO A 159 -25.83 -2.71 -2.57
N VAL A 160 -25.38 -3.91 -2.94
CA VAL A 160 -23.94 -4.23 -3.00
C VAL A 160 -23.30 -3.63 -4.25
N ILE A 161 -22.46 -2.61 -4.05
CA ILE A 161 -21.80 -1.89 -5.14
C ILE A 161 -20.49 -2.58 -5.55
N SER A 162 -19.68 -3.05 -4.59
CA SER A 162 -18.41 -3.72 -4.85
C SER A 162 -18.41 -5.16 -4.31
N GLN A 163 -17.91 -6.09 -5.09
CA GLN A 163 -17.86 -7.50 -4.73
C GLN A 163 -16.55 -8.13 -5.24
N TRP A 164 -15.90 -8.92 -4.40
CA TRP A 164 -14.71 -9.68 -4.80
C TRP A 164 -15.09 -10.92 -5.59
N ALA A 165 -14.29 -11.19 -6.64
CA ALA A 165 -14.53 -12.29 -7.56
C ALA A 165 -14.25 -13.68 -6.96
N ASN A 166 -13.37 -13.73 -5.96
CA ASN A 166 -12.91 -14.97 -5.35
C ASN A 166 -12.91 -14.89 -3.81
N GLY A 167 -12.91 -16.05 -3.16
CA GLY A 167 -12.89 -16.16 -1.69
C GLY A 167 -11.52 -15.81 -1.03
N TRP A 168 -10.49 -15.50 -1.82
CA TRP A 168 -9.18 -15.13 -1.30
C TRP A 168 -9.10 -13.69 -0.80
N HIS A 169 -10.05 -12.83 -1.18
CA HIS A 169 -10.21 -11.47 -0.67
C HIS A 169 -8.88 -10.73 -0.47
N GLY A 170 -8.11 -10.59 -1.55
CA GLY A 170 -6.85 -9.84 -1.59
C GLY A 170 -5.58 -10.66 -1.30
N LEU A 171 -5.64 -11.88 -0.76
CA LEU A 171 -4.45 -12.73 -0.62
C LEU A 171 -3.89 -13.19 -1.96
N ASP A 172 -4.72 -13.28 -2.99
CA ASP A 172 -4.30 -13.57 -4.36
C ASP A 172 -3.31 -12.53 -4.92
N ALA A 173 -3.31 -11.32 -4.38
CA ALA A 173 -2.31 -10.32 -4.71
C ALA A 173 -0.86 -10.79 -4.42
N LEU A 174 -0.67 -11.63 -3.40
CA LEU A 174 0.64 -12.18 -3.05
C LEU A 174 1.12 -13.28 -4.00
N LEU A 175 0.22 -13.86 -4.79
CA LEU A 175 0.57 -14.84 -5.82
C LEU A 175 1.21 -14.17 -7.05
N ASN A 176 1.02 -12.87 -7.22
CA ASN A 176 1.67 -12.12 -8.27
C ASN A 176 3.12 -11.79 -7.86
N PRO A 177 4.14 -12.31 -8.56
CA PRO A 177 5.54 -12.10 -8.18
C PRO A 177 5.95 -10.62 -8.18
N TRP A 178 5.33 -9.79 -9.01
CA TRP A 178 5.63 -8.35 -9.06
C TRP A 178 5.13 -7.61 -7.83
N ASN A 179 4.02 -8.05 -7.24
CA ASN A 179 3.54 -7.50 -5.98
C ASN A 179 4.49 -7.84 -4.83
N VAL A 180 5.05 -9.05 -4.85
CA VAL A 180 6.07 -9.47 -3.88
C VAL A 180 7.36 -8.69 -4.06
N VAL A 181 7.78 -8.41 -5.31
CA VAL A 181 8.97 -7.58 -5.62
C VAL A 181 8.83 -6.19 -5.00
N LEU A 182 7.67 -5.53 -5.18
CA LEU A 182 7.45 -4.23 -4.52
C LEU A 182 7.36 -4.37 -2.99
N GLY A 183 6.73 -5.44 -2.50
CA GLY A 183 6.70 -5.75 -1.07
C GLY A 183 8.10 -5.86 -0.46
N LEU A 184 9.02 -6.55 -1.15
CA LEU A 184 10.43 -6.63 -0.74
C LEU A 184 11.15 -5.28 -0.82
N ALA A 185 10.88 -4.48 -1.85
CA ALA A 185 11.42 -3.12 -1.93
C ALA A 185 10.98 -2.29 -0.71
N VAL A 186 9.70 -2.31 -0.36
CA VAL A 186 9.17 -1.61 0.82
C VAL A 186 9.77 -2.14 2.11
N PHE A 187 9.99 -3.44 2.22
CA PHE A 187 10.65 -4.05 3.38
C PHE A 187 12.10 -3.52 3.56
N PHE A 188 12.90 -3.49 2.49
CA PHE A 188 14.25 -2.94 2.57
C PHE A 188 14.25 -1.44 2.84
N LEU A 189 13.30 -0.68 2.28
CA LEU A 189 13.11 0.74 2.59
C LEU A 189 12.80 0.96 4.07
N ALA A 190 11.92 0.13 4.64
CA ALA A 190 11.59 0.18 6.06
C ALA A 190 12.81 -0.10 6.96
N ARG A 191 13.69 -1.04 6.55
CA ARG A 191 14.96 -1.30 7.24
C ARG A 191 15.92 -0.12 7.14
N ILE A 192 15.99 0.55 6.00
CA ILE A 192 16.80 1.76 5.81
C ILE A 192 16.34 2.85 6.77
N LEU A 193 15.04 3.16 6.76
CA LEU A 193 14.48 4.20 7.63
C LEU A 193 14.61 3.84 9.12
N GLY A 194 14.42 2.56 9.47
CA GLY A 194 14.67 2.07 10.82
C GLY A 194 16.12 2.22 11.26
N ALA A 195 17.08 1.87 10.39
CA ALA A 195 18.51 2.04 10.68
C ALA A 195 18.91 3.50 10.83
N LEU A 196 18.41 4.40 9.98
CA LEU A 196 18.63 5.84 10.09
C LEU A 196 18.06 6.39 11.39
N TYR A 197 16.86 5.93 11.77
CA TYR A 197 16.24 6.31 13.03
C TYR A 197 17.08 5.87 14.25
N PHE A 198 17.65 4.67 14.23
CA PHE A 198 18.55 4.22 15.29
C PHE A 198 19.83 5.03 15.37
N ILE A 199 20.44 5.37 14.22
CA ILE A 199 21.64 6.22 14.15
C ILE A 199 21.38 7.59 14.80
N ASN A 200 20.17 8.13 14.63
CA ASN A 200 19.81 9.45 15.15
C ASN A 200 19.43 9.43 16.65
N ASN A 201 18.88 8.31 17.14
CA ASN A 201 18.32 8.25 18.49
C ASN A 201 19.17 7.50 19.53
N ILE A 202 20.12 6.69 19.08
CA ILE A 202 20.93 5.85 19.97
C ILE A 202 22.38 6.34 19.93
N ASN A 203 22.89 6.73 21.09
CA ASN A 203 24.26 7.19 21.24
C ASN A 203 25.16 6.04 21.71
N GLU A 204 25.39 5.05 20.83
CA GLU A 204 26.32 3.94 21.05
C GLU A 204 27.13 3.66 19.78
N ASP A 205 28.43 3.93 19.82
CA ASP A 205 29.32 3.91 18.64
C ASP A 205 29.31 2.59 17.90
N ASP A 206 29.34 1.46 18.61
CA ASP A 206 29.40 0.15 17.98
C ASP A 206 28.09 -0.25 17.29
N LEU A 207 26.97 0.14 17.87
CA LEU A 207 25.66 -0.05 17.24
C LEU A 207 25.52 0.84 16.01
N VAL A 208 25.90 2.11 16.11
CA VAL A 208 25.86 3.08 15.00
C VAL A 208 26.74 2.64 13.84
N LYS A 209 27.96 2.13 14.10
CA LYS A 209 28.84 1.57 13.05
C LYS A 209 28.19 0.39 12.30
N ARG A 210 27.51 -0.51 13.04
CA ARG A 210 26.77 -1.63 12.45
C ARG A 210 25.54 -1.16 11.65
N CYS A 211 24.79 -0.16 12.17
CA CYS A 211 23.70 0.46 11.46
C CYS A 211 24.14 1.07 10.12
N ARG A 212 25.25 1.82 10.11
CA ARG A 212 25.81 2.40 8.87
C ARG A 212 26.20 1.33 7.85
N ARG A 213 26.78 0.22 8.30
CA ARG A 213 27.14 -0.91 7.41
C ARG A 213 25.88 -1.56 6.84
N ALA A 214 24.88 -1.83 7.69
CA ALA A 214 23.62 -2.42 7.27
C ALA A 214 22.84 -1.50 6.31
N LEU A 215 22.97 -0.18 6.44
CA LEU A 215 22.35 0.81 5.57
C LEU A 215 22.75 0.60 4.11
N TRP A 216 24.05 0.45 3.80
CA TRP A 216 24.53 0.23 2.44
C TRP A 216 23.99 -1.03 1.81
N GLY A 217 24.00 -2.16 2.54
CA GLY A 217 23.46 -3.42 2.04
C GLY A 217 21.96 -3.37 1.77
N ASN A 218 21.19 -2.77 2.71
CA ASN A 218 19.75 -2.63 2.51
C ASN A 218 19.41 -1.65 1.38
N THR A 219 20.19 -0.58 1.19
CA THR A 219 20.00 0.37 0.09
C THR A 219 20.24 -0.28 -1.27
N ALA A 220 21.29 -1.08 -1.39
CA ALA A 220 21.55 -1.83 -2.63
C ALA A 220 20.40 -2.78 -2.98
N LEU A 221 19.91 -3.55 -2.00
CA LEU A 221 18.77 -4.45 -2.21
C LEU A 221 17.47 -3.69 -2.52
N PHE A 222 17.20 -2.58 -1.82
CA PHE A 222 16.07 -1.73 -2.12
C PHE A 222 16.09 -1.25 -3.58
N LEU A 223 17.23 -0.73 -4.04
CA LEU A 223 17.36 -0.24 -5.41
C LEU A 223 17.13 -1.34 -6.44
N VAL A 224 17.65 -2.55 -6.21
CA VAL A 224 17.45 -3.68 -7.13
C VAL A 224 15.95 -4.01 -7.26
N PHE A 225 15.25 -4.23 -6.15
CA PHE A 225 13.83 -4.59 -6.20
C PHE A 225 12.95 -3.43 -6.69
N PHE A 226 13.24 -2.21 -6.25
CA PHE A 226 12.48 -1.03 -6.64
C PHE A 226 12.63 -0.73 -8.13
N LEU A 227 13.87 -0.73 -8.66
CA LEU A 227 14.10 -0.48 -10.08
C LEU A 227 13.52 -1.59 -10.95
N ALA A 228 13.60 -2.85 -10.53
CA ALA A 228 12.96 -3.96 -11.24
C ALA A 228 11.45 -3.74 -11.38
N PHE A 229 10.79 -3.32 -10.29
CA PHE A 229 9.36 -3.02 -10.32
C PHE A 229 9.04 -1.80 -11.19
N VAL A 230 9.82 -0.72 -11.08
CA VAL A 230 9.64 0.51 -11.88
C VAL A 230 9.82 0.22 -13.37
N ILE A 231 10.89 -0.48 -13.76
CA ILE A 231 11.13 -0.85 -15.16
C ILE A 231 9.97 -1.68 -15.69
N ARG A 232 9.52 -2.67 -14.93
CA ARG A 232 8.36 -3.50 -15.32
C ARG A 232 7.10 -2.66 -15.49
N THR A 233 6.85 -1.71 -14.60
CA THR A 233 5.67 -0.83 -14.65
C THR A 233 5.73 0.11 -15.86
N LEU A 234 6.90 0.69 -16.14
CA LEU A 234 7.10 1.56 -17.31
C LEU A 234 6.92 0.84 -18.64
N LEU A 235 7.30 -0.45 -18.69
CA LEU A 235 7.15 -1.29 -19.90
C LEU A 235 5.77 -1.97 -19.99
N ALA A 236 4.92 -1.82 -18.98
CA ALA A 236 3.59 -2.41 -18.99
C ALA A 236 2.61 -1.61 -19.83
N ASP A 237 1.67 -2.33 -20.43
CA ASP A 237 0.51 -1.74 -21.10
C ASP A 237 -0.44 -1.16 -20.03
N GLY A 238 -1.10 -0.07 -20.37
CA GLY A 238 -2.04 0.60 -19.47
C GLY A 238 -3.31 1.00 -20.17
N TYR A 239 -4.35 1.31 -19.38
CA TYR A 239 -5.61 1.80 -19.91
C TYR A 239 -5.51 3.28 -20.27
N ALA A 240 -6.02 3.64 -21.43
CA ALA A 240 -6.23 5.00 -21.88
C ALA A 240 -7.71 5.22 -22.19
N VAL A 241 -8.18 6.45 -22.04
CA VAL A 241 -9.54 6.84 -22.40
C VAL A 241 -9.47 7.74 -23.62
N ARG A 242 -10.26 7.43 -24.62
CA ARG A 242 -10.41 8.28 -25.79
C ARG A 242 -11.28 9.50 -25.42
N PRO A 243 -10.77 10.75 -25.54
CA PRO A 243 -11.49 11.93 -25.04
C PRO A 243 -12.83 12.16 -25.73
N GLU A 244 -12.94 11.74 -27.00
CA GLU A 244 -14.11 11.99 -27.85
C GLU A 244 -15.27 11.01 -27.58
N THR A 245 -14.95 9.75 -27.34
CA THR A 245 -15.97 8.67 -27.21
C THR A 245 -16.10 8.15 -25.77
N GLY A 246 -15.16 8.49 -24.88
CA GLY A 246 -15.12 7.93 -23.52
C GLY A 246 -14.76 6.44 -23.47
N GLU A 247 -14.38 5.83 -24.61
CA GLU A 247 -14.01 4.42 -24.67
C GLU A 247 -12.66 4.16 -24.01
N VAL A 248 -12.59 3.08 -23.26
CA VAL A 248 -11.36 2.61 -22.61
C VAL A 248 -10.67 1.60 -23.53
N PHE A 249 -9.41 1.85 -23.84
CA PHE A 249 -8.59 0.95 -24.65
C PHE A 249 -7.23 0.70 -23.99
N MET A 250 -6.53 -0.35 -24.42
CA MET A 250 -5.17 -0.66 -23.96
C MET A 250 -4.17 0.09 -24.83
N GLU A 251 -3.30 0.86 -24.19
CA GLU A 251 -2.21 1.59 -24.84
C GLU A 251 -0.88 0.97 -24.41
N PRO A 252 -0.04 0.53 -25.36
CA PRO A 252 1.26 -0.02 -25.03
C PRO A 252 2.18 1.06 -24.43
N TYR A 253 2.98 0.67 -23.46
CA TYR A 253 3.92 1.56 -22.76
C TYR A 253 3.28 2.85 -22.22
N LYS A 254 2.05 2.79 -21.75
CA LYS A 254 1.26 3.93 -21.28
C LYS A 254 2.00 4.81 -20.29
N TYR A 255 2.70 4.21 -19.36
CA TYR A 255 3.42 4.94 -18.33
C TYR A 255 4.69 5.59 -18.87
N LEU A 256 5.36 4.98 -19.83
CA LEU A 256 6.55 5.54 -20.48
C LEU A 256 6.21 6.72 -21.37
N THR A 257 5.11 6.66 -22.11
CA THR A 257 4.67 7.75 -23.00
C THR A 257 4.31 9.02 -22.25
N ASN A 258 3.87 8.90 -20.99
CA ASN A 258 3.58 10.06 -20.15
C ASN A 258 4.83 10.83 -19.71
N PHE A 259 6.02 10.21 -19.73
CA PHE A 259 7.30 10.88 -19.45
C PHE A 259 7.89 11.60 -20.65
N HIS A 260 7.52 11.19 -21.86
CA HIS A 260 7.95 11.84 -23.08
C HIS A 260 6.86 12.80 -23.56
N SER A 261 7.10 14.11 -23.43
CA SER A 261 6.23 15.18 -23.92
C SER A 261 6.13 15.23 -25.47
N VAL A 262 6.74 14.29 -26.16
CA VAL A 262 6.76 14.23 -27.62
C VAL A 262 5.86 13.08 -28.08
N ARG A 263 4.64 13.42 -28.46
CA ARG A 263 3.74 12.56 -29.23
C ARG A 263 4.38 12.25 -30.59
N ILE A 264 5.21 11.22 -30.65
CA ILE A 264 5.62 10.61 -31.90
C ILE A 264 5.33 9.10 -31.76
N MET A 265 4.07 8.73 -31.90
CA MET A 265 3.71 7.38 -32.32
C MET A 265 2.52 7.44 -33.28
N PRO A 266 2.60 6.77 -34.44
CA PRO A 266 1.47 6.65 -35.34
C PRO A 266 0.36 5.88 -34.64
N GLN A 267 -0.87 6.38 -34.72
CA GLN A 267 -2.06 5.67 -34.30
C GLN A 267 -2.11 4.31 -34.98
N SER A 268 -1.75 3.24 -34.27
CA SER A 268 -2.05 1.90 -34.78
C SER A 268 -3.56 1.76 -34.76
N THR A 269 -4.13 1.47 -35.91
CA THR A 269 -5.54 1.14 -36.14
C THR A 269 -5.94 0.03 -35.18
N ALA A 270 -6.63 0.40 -34.07
CA ALA A 270 -7.18 -0.56 -33.15
C ALA A 270 -8.25 -1.39 -33.89
N THR A 271 -7.99 -2.66 -34.04
CA THR A 271 -9.01 -3.65 -34.42
C THR A 271 -10.09 -3.62 -33.33
N THR A 272 -11.29 -3.29 -33.74
CA THR A 272 -12.51 -3.26 -32.91
C THR A 272 -12.70 -4.62 -32.21
N PRO A 273 -12.71 -4.71 -30.87
CA PRO A 273 -13.14 -5.94 -30.22
C PRO A 273 -14.65 -6.10 -30.43
N THR A 274 -15.04 -7.23 -30.97
CA THR A 274 -16.42 -7.66 -31.13
C THR A 274 -17.21 -7.53 -29.81
N ARG A 275 -18.34 -6.89 -29.91
CA ARG A 275 -19.34 -6.62 -28.90
C ARG A 275 -19.85 -7.92 -28.29
N ASN A 276 -19.30 -8.34 -27.16
CA ASN A 276 -19.93 -9.36 -26.31
C ASN A 276 -20.68 -8.67 -25.18
N THR A 277 -21.99 -8.77 -25.27
CA THR A 277 -22.97 -8.27 -24.32
C THR A 277 -23.04 -9.13 -23.07
N SER A 278 -22.04 -9.04 -22.20
CA SER A 278 -22.16 -9.43 -20.81
C SER A 278 -21.66 -8.29 -19.95
N SER A 279 -22.53 -7.80 -19.09
CA SER A 279 -22.37 -6.59 -18.26
C SER A 279 -21.39 -6.78 -17.08
N THR A 280 -20.35 -7.57 -17.24
CA THR A 280 -19.38 -7.86 -16.20
C THR A 280 -18.02 -7.32 -16.61
N THR A 281 -17.58 -6.22 -16.00
CA THR A 281 -16.27 -5.65 -16.27
C THR A 281 -15.28 -6.17 -15.24
N VAL A 282 -14.40 -7.06 -15.65
CA VAL A 282 -13.27 -7.54 -14.84
C VAL A 282 -12.17 -6.48 -14.88
N ILE A 283 -11.82 -5.92 -13.75
CA ILE A 283 -10.72 -4.98 -13.64
C ILE A 283 -9.41 -5.75 -13.49
N ARG A 284 -8.68 -5.87 -14.58
CA ARG A 284 -7.27 -6.26 -14.59
C ARG A 284 -6.44 -4.98 -14.70
N GLN A 285 -5.55 -4.75 -13.78
CA GLN A 285 -4.62 -3.62 -13.70
C GLN A 285 -5.18 -2.32 -13.10
N GLY A 286 -4.99 -2.14 -11.81
CA GLY A 286 -4.79 -0.91 -11.04
C GLY A 286 -5.74 0.29 -11.19
N TYR A 287 -6.63 0.30 -12.16
CA TYR A 287 -7.56 1.40 -12.41
C TYR A 287 -9.00 0.97 -12.17
N LEU A 288 -9.71 1.80 -11.44
CA LEU A 288 -11.15 1.63 -11.21
C LEU A 288 -11.88 2.04 -12.49
N VAL A 289 -12.16 1.08 -13.37
CA VAL A 289 -12.98 1.32 -14.58
C VAL A 289 -14.45 1.08 -14.22
N CYS A 290 -15.23 2.15 -14.21
CA CYS A 290 -16.65 2.08 -13.93
C CYS A 290 -17.45 2.12 -15.24
N ARG A 291 -18.35 1.16 -15.46
CA ARG A 291 -19.32 1.19 -16.54
C ARG A 291 -20.59 1.89 -16.07
N CYS A 292 -20.90 3.02 -16.67
CA CYS A 292 -22.25 3.62 -16.53
C CYS A 292 -23.23 2.91 -17.44
N ARG A 293 -24.53 2.91 -17.08
CA ARG A 293 -25.62 2.24 -17.79
C ARG A 293 -25.79 2.69 -19.24
N ASP A 294 -25.26 3.85 -19.58
CA ASP A 294 -25.35 4.48 -20.90
C ASP A 294 -24.13 4.22 -21.81
N GLY A 295 -23.31 3.22 -21.50
CA GLY A 295 -22.20 2.80 -22.35
C GLY A 295 -20.91 3.62 -22.21
N ALA A 296 -20.86 4.65 -21.35
CA ALA A 296 -19.68 5.46 -21.11
C ALA A 296 -18.78 4.83 -20.03
N TYR A 297 -17.48 4.77 -20.28
CA TYR A 297 -16.46 4.32 -19.34
C TYR A 297 -15.73 5.53 -18.77
N GLY A 298 -15.62 5.61 -17.46
CA GLY A 298 -14.85 6.66 -16.76
C GLY A 298 -13.75 6.06 -15.90
N ILE A 299 -12.53 6.58 -16.00
CA ILE A 299 -11.46 6.29 -15.04
C ILE A 299 -11.66 7.23 -13.84
N GLY A 300 -12.05 6.67 -12.70
CA GLY A 300 -12.35 7.48 -11.54
C GLY A 300 -11.22 7.52 -10.52
N THR A 301 -10.34 8.46 -10.64
CA THR A 301 -9.86 9.15 -9.44
C THR A 301 -10.91 10.23 -9.12
N ALA A 302 -11.66 10.08 -8.04
CA ALA A 302 -12.51 11.11 -7.40
C ALA A 302 -13.48 11.96 -8.27
N ALA A 303 -13.66 11.72 -9.57
CA ALA A 303 -14.47 12.57 -10.45
C ALA A 303 -15.87 12.01 -10.77
N CYS A 304 -16.35 10.97 -10.08
CA CYS A 304 -17.70 10.45 -10.24
C CYS A 304 -18.65 11.01 -9.18
N GLY A 305 -18.61 12.31 -8.98
CA GLY A 305 -19.50 13.10 -8.17
C GLY A 305 -20.24 14.14 -9.01
N ARG A 306 -21.01 13.72 -9.99
CA ARG A 306 -22.14 14.48 -10.51
C ARG A 306 -23.27 13.51 -10.80
N LEU A 307 -24.10 13.39 -9.85
CA LEU A 307 -25.55 13.44 -9.83
C LEU A 307 -25.95 13.77 -8.42
#